data_5bcffb0ddc6746907d7b62f165d60a77
#
_entry.id   5bcffb0ddc6746907d7b62f165d60a77
#
_cell.length_a   1.000
_cell.length_b   1.000
_cell.length_c   1.000
_cell.angle_alpha   90.00
_cell.angle_beta   90.00
_cell.angle_gamma   90.00
#
_symmetry.space_group_name_H-M   'P 1'
#
loop_
_entity.id
_entity.type
_entity.pdbx_description
1 polymer ?
#
loop_
_entity_poly.entity_id
_entity_poly.type
_entity_poly.pdbx_seq_one_letter_code
_entity_poly.pdbx_strand_id
1 'polypeptide(L)'
;MSAHTPWPPRMGDAVRLSADGLAKVLGDLEARLLSTIWRHDAPATARTVHELVVVEHDVALLTVVTVLNKLVDKHLLTRGKIDGLLHYTAALSPAEFEEYASRRLVE
;
A
#
# COMPACT_ATOMS: atom_id res chain seq x y z
N MET A 1 14.00 -7.00 -15.99
CA MET A 1 13.42 -7.19 -15.67
C MET A 1 12.60 -6.89 -15.63
N SER A 2 12.14 -7.15 -15.60
CA SER A 2 11.30 -6.89 -15.48
C SER A 2 10.96 -6.51 -14.91
N ALA A 3 11.18 -6.62 -15.55
CA ALA A 3 10.73 -6.03 -15.30
C ALA A 3 10.19 -5.66 -14.34
N HIS A 4 9.71 -5.33 -14.37
CA HIS A 4 9.31 -4.84 -13.19
C HIS A 4 8.73 -5.89 -12.31
N THR A 5 8.99 -5.76 -11.06
CA THR A 5 8.55 -6.72 -10.09
C THR A 5 7.29 -6.24 -9.43
N PRO A 6 6.22 -7.03 -9.47
CA PRO A 6 5.06 -6.65 -8.68
C PRO A 6 5.41 -6.74 -7.21
N TRP A 7 4.72 -6.00 -6.42
CA TRP A 7 4.85 -6.07 -4.99
C TRP A 7 4.18 -7.35 -4.50
N PRO A 8 4.74 -8.11 -3.59
CA PRO A 8 6.01 -7.83 -2.89
C PRO A 8 7.24 -8.07 -3.76
N PRO A 9 8.41 -7.55 -3.33
CA PRO A 9 9.64 -7.73 -4.09
C PRO A 9 10.01 -9.19 -4.24
N ARG A 10 10.81 -9.47 -5.25
CA ARG A 10 11.25 -10.82 -5.52
C ARG A 10 12.32 -11.24 -4.53
N MET A 11 12.51 -12.53 -4.44
CA MET A 11 13.46 -13.08 -3.52
C MET A 11 14.87 -12.58 -3.73
N GLY A 12 15.24 -12.30 -4.97
CA GLY A 12 16.58 -11.80 -5.23
C GLY A 12 16.89 -10.48 -4.55
N ASP A 13 15.87 -9.83 -4.05
CA ASP A 13 16.02 -8.55 -3.37
C ASP A 13 16.05 -8.76 -1.88
N ALA A 14 17.02 -9.55 -1.42
CA ALA A 14 17.08 -9.98 -0.03
C ALA A 14 17.12 -8.85 0.97
N VAL A 15 17.69 -7.72 0.57
CA VAL A 15 17.75 -6.57 1.48
C VAL A 15 16.42 -5.86 1.57
N ARG A 16 15.48 -6.23 0.74
CA ARG A 16 14.20 -5.57 0.69
C ARG A 16 13.21 -6.27 1.57
N LEU A 17 12.16 -5.54 1.90
CA LEU A 17 11.10 -6.11 2.70
C LEU A 17 10.37 -7.19 1.92
N SER A 18 10.25 -8.35 2.51
CA SER A 18 9.34 -9.37 2.04
C SER A 18 7.92 -8.96 2.43
N ALA A 19 6.94 -9.71 1.97
CA ALA A 19 5.56 -9.49 2.41
C ALA A 19 5.46 -9.60 3.93
N ASP A 20 6.21 -10.54 4.53
CA ASP A 20 6.21 -10.67 5.98
C ASP A 20 6.83 -9.46 6.66
N GLY A 21 7.91 -8.92 6.09
CA GLY A 21 8.54 -7.74 6.64
C GLY A 21 7.63 -6.52 6.55
N LEU A 22 6.91 -6.40 5.44
CA LEU A 22 5.95 -5.31 5.28
C LEU A 22 4.86 -5.42 6.33
N ALA A 23 4.34 -6.62 6.58
CA ALA A 23 3.29 -6.82 7.55
C ALA A 23 3.77 -6.55 8.97
N LYS A 24 5.07 -6.70 9.25
CA LYS A 24 5.62 -6.36 10.57
C LYS A 24 5.64 -4.86 10.82
N VAL A 25 5.82 -4.07 9.77
CA VAL A 25 5.80 -2.62 9.89
C VAL A 25 4.37 -2.10 9.87
N LEU A 26 3.54 -2.73 9.06
CA LEU A 26 2.14 -2.38 8.90
C LEU A 26 1.29 -3.56 9.31
N GLY A 27 0.02 -3.33 9.58
CA GLY A 27 -0.91 -4.42 9.69
C GLY A 27 -1.06 -5.13 8.35
N ASP A 28 -1.54 -6.36 8.38
CA ASP A 28 -1.69 -7.16 7.17
C ASP A 28 -2.57 -6.46 6.12
N LEU A 29 -3.69 -5.92 6.55
CA LEU A 29 -4.59 -5.24 5.61
C LEU A 29 -3.98 -3.93 5.12
N GLU A 30 -3.29 -3.20 5.99
CA GLU A 30 -2.59 -1.99 5.56
C GLU A 30 -1.59 -2.31 4.46
N ALA A 31 -0.84 -3.39 4.63
CA ALA A 31 0.15 -3.79 3.62
C ALA A 31 -0.53 -4.13 2.29
N ARG A 32 -1.66 -4.82 2.36
CA ARG A 32 -2.40 -5.19 1.16
C ARG A 32 -2.91 -3.96 0.42
N LEU A 33 -3.45 -3.00 1.16
CA LEU A 33 -4.00 -1.81 0.52
C LEU A 33 -2.91 -0.94 -0.08
N LEU A 34 -1.80 -0.78 0.63
CA LEU A 34 -0.68 -0.01 0.09
C LEU A 34 -0.14 -0.66 -1.18
N SER A 35 0.03 -1.98 -1.16
CA SER A 35 0.49 -2.71 -2.34
C SER A 35 -0.48 -2.54 -3.50
N THR A 36 -1.77 -2.57 -3.22
CA THR A 36 -2.79 -2.42 -4.24
C THR A 36 -2.70 -1.05 -4.91
N ILE A 37 -2.50 -0.01 -4.09
CA ILE A 37 -2.37 1.34 -4.64
C ILE A 37 -1.12 1.48 -5.48
N TRP A 38 -0.01 0.89 -5.04
CA TRP A 38 1.21 0.90 -5.85
C TRP A 38 0.99 0.24 -7.20
N ARG A 39 0.31 -0.91 -7.22
CA ARG A 39 0.07 -1.62 -8.48
C ARG A 39 -0.89 -0.88 -9.38
N HIS A 40 -1.85 -0.19 -8.79
CA HIS A 40 -2.83 0.57 -9.57
C HIS A 40 -2.17 1.76 -10.28
N ASP A 41 -1.18 2.36 -9.63
CA ASP A 41 -0.34 3.41 -10.21
C ASP A 41 -1.14 4.62 -10.70
N ALA A 42 -2.17 4.98 -9.98
CA ALA A 42 -2.99 6.14 -10.27
C ALA A 42 -3.82 6.45 -9.04
N PRO A 43 -4.27 7.69 -8.87
CA PRO A 43 -5.15 8.00 -7.76
C PRO A 43 -6.39 7.10 -7.81
N ALA A 44 -6.81 6.61 -6.66
CA ALA A 44 -7.91 5.66 -6.60
C ALA A 44 -8.86 6.02 -5.47
N THR A 45 -10.17 5.88 -5.73
CA THR A 45 -11.16 6.03 -4.67
C THR A 45 -11.14 4.78 -3.79
N ALA A 46 -11.71 4.90 -2.59
CA ALA A 46 -11.83 3.75 -1.71
C ALA A 46 -12.62 2.62 -2.38
N ARG A 47 -13.62 2.98 -3.16
CA ARG A 47 -14.41 1.97 -3.87
C ARG A 47 -13.54 1.19 -4.86
N THR A 48 -12.72 1.89 -5.63
CA THR A 48 -11.82 1.22 -6.57
C THR A 48 -10.85 0.30 -5.83
N VAL A 49 -10.27 0.79 -4.73
CA VAL A 49 -9.36 -0.03 -3.95
C VAL A 49 -10.07 -1.27 -3.41
N HIS A 50 -11.29 -1.08 -2.91
CA HIS A 50 -12.07 -2.20 -2.40
C HIS A 50 -12.32 -3.24 -3.50
N GLU A 51 -12.70 -2.78 -4.69
CA GLU A 51 -12.97 -3.70 -5.80
C GLU A 51 -11.75 -4.52 -6.16
N LEU A 52 -10.57 -3.92 -6.07
CA LEU A 52 -9.34 -4.63 -6.39
C LEU A 52 -8.94 -5.61 -5.28
N VAL A 53 -9.14 -5.22 -4.03
CA VAL A 53 -8.72 -6.04 -2.90
C VAL A 53 -9.68 -7.19 -2.63
N VAL A 54 -10.97 -6.96 -2.85
CA VAL A 54 -11.98 -7.96 -2.48
C VAL A 54 -11.86 -9.23 -3.33
N VAL A 55 -11.20 -9.14 -4.47
CA VAL A 55 -10.96 -10.32 -5.31
C VAL A 55 -10.18 -11.39 -4.56
N GLU A 56 -9.25 -10.96 -3.70
CA GLU A 56 -8.38 -11.89 -3.00
C GLU A 56 -8.59 -11.88 -1.49
N HIS A 57 -9.28 -10.90 -0.96
CA HIS A 57 -9.38 -10.74 0.47
C HIS A 57 -10.74 -10.15 0.82
N ASP A 58 -11.58 -10.97 1.43
CA ASP A 58 -12.94 -10.56 1.78
C ASP A 58 -12.90 -9.50 2.87
N VAL A 59 -13.25 -8.27 2.50
CA VAL A 59 -13.20 -7.15 3.42
C VAL A 59 -14.29 -6.15 3.03
N ALA A 60 -14.90 -5.54 4.04
CA ALA A 60 -15.96 -4.56 3.82
C ALA A 60 -15.39 -3.23 3.34
N LEU A 61 -16.17 -2.52 2.54
CA LEU A 61 -15.75 -1.21 2.05
C LEU A 61 -15.42 -0.26 3.20
N LEU A 62 -16.23 -0.25 4.24
CA LEU A 62 -16.00 0.63 5.37
C LEU A 62 -14.65 0.35 6.04
N THR A 63 -14.28 -0.92 6.12
CA THR A 63 -12.99 -1.30 6.67
C THR A 63 -11.86 -0.76 5.78
N VAL A 64 -12.03 -0.85 4.47
CA VAL A 64 -11.04 -0.32 3.53
C VAL A 64 -10.88 1.18 3.75
N VAL A 65 -11.99 1.91 3.88
CA VAL A 65 -11.93 3.36 4.11
C VAL A 65 -11.15 3.66 5.39
N THR A 66 -11.46 2.94 6.47
CA THR A 66 -10.80 3.15 7.75
C THR A 66 -9.29 2.93 7.64
N VAL A 67 -8.90 1.86 6.96
CA VAL A 67 -7.49 1.52 6.86
C VAL A 67 -6.76 2.48 5.92
N LEU A 68 -7.41 2.88 4.82
CA LEU A 68 -6.80 3.88 3.94
C LEU A 68 -6.51 5.17 4.70
N ASN A 69 -7.43 5.59 5.56
CA ASN A 69 -7.22 6.81 6.34
C ASN A 69 -6.12 6.63 7.38
N LYS A 70 -5.95 5.43 7.92
CA LYS A 70 -4.80 5.17 8.79
C LYS A 70 -3.49 5.32 8.02
N LEU A 71 -3.46 4.87 6.78
CA LEU A 71 -2.26 5.03 5.95
C LEU A 71 -1.98 6.50 5.67
N VAL A 72 -3.02 7.30 5.48
CA VAL A 72 -2.84 8.75 5.34
C VAL A 72 -2.25 9.33 6.63
N ASP A 73 -2.77 8.91 7.78
CA ASP A 73 -2.25 9.39 9.06
C ASP A 73 -0.79 9.01 9.28
N LYS A 74 -0.37 7.90 8.70
CA LYS A 74 1.03 7.45 8.78
C LYS A 74 1.90 8.10 7.71
N HIS A 75 1.33 8.97 6.89
CA HIS A 75 2.03 9.67 5.81
C HIS A 75 2.51 8.74 4.69
N LEU A 76 1.83 7.61 4.54
CA LEU A 76 2.15 6.64 3.48
C LEU A 76 1.27 6.85 2.27
N LEU A 77 0.12 7.47 2.45
CA LEU A 77 -0.76 7.90 1.38
C LEU A 77 -1.07 9.37 1.53
N THR A 78 -1.40 10.00 0.43
CA THR A 78 -2.03 11.31 0.45
C THR A 78 -3.46 11.15 -0.04
N ARG A 79 -4.29 12.14 0.25
CA ARG A 79 -5.68 12.07 -0.16
C ARG A 79 -6.12 13.45 -0.60
N GLY A 80 -6.93 13.49 -1.65
CA GLY A 80 -7.45 14.74 -2.16
C GLY A 80 -8.69 14.48 -3.01
N LYS A 81 -9.43 15.53 -3.30
CA LYS A 81 -10.64 15.40 -4.11
C LYS A 81 -10.31 15.57 -5.58
N ILE A 82 -10.86 14.68 -6.39
CA ILE A 82 -10.81 14.77 -7.83
C ILE A 82 -12.27 14.61 -8.28
N ASP A 83 -12.80 15.62 -8.94
CA ASP A 83 -14.20 15.62 -9.37
C ASP A 83 -15.15 15.34 -8.22
N GLY A 84 -14.84 15.90 -7.05
CA GLY A 84 -15.72 15.80 -5.89
C GLY A 84 -15.60 14.53 -5.10
N LEU A 85 -14.76 13.58 -5.52
CA LEU A 85 -14.57 12.31 -4.82
C LEU A 85 -13.19 12.22 -4.23
N LEU A 86 -13.08 11.67 -3.02
CA LEU A 86 -11.78 11.47 -2.38
C LEU A 86 -11.00 10.39 -3.11
N HIS A 87 -9.77 10.73 -3.46
CA HIS A 87 -8.84 9.80 -4.08
C HIS A 87 -7.61 9.67 -3.21
N TYR A 88 -7.04 8.47 -3.19
CA TYR A 88 -5.84 8.17 -2.42
C TYR A 88 -4.70 7.89 -3.39
N THR A 89 -3.53 8.39 -3.05
CA THR A 89 -2.33 8.24 -3.88
C THR A 89 -1.17 7.89 -2.96
N ALA A 90 -0.25 7.06 -3.45
CA ALA A 90 0.92 6.71 -2.67
C ALA A 90 1.79 7.95 -2.46
N ALA A 91 2.16 8.20 -1.21
CA ALA A 91 3.05 9.30 -0.86
C ALA A 91 4.50 8.90 -1.05
N LEU A 92 4.78 7.61 -1.04
CA LEU A 92 6.12 7.06 -1.22
C LEU A 92 6.08 5.99 -2.30
N SER A 93 7.16 5.88 -3.06
CA SER A 93 7.32 4.73 -3.95
C SER A 93 7.64 3.49 -3.11
N PRO A 94 7.53 2.30 -3.70
CA PRO A 94 7.96 1.10 -2.97
C PRO A 94 9.40 1.18 -2.48
N ALA A 95 10.30 1.75 -3.29
CA ALA A 95 11.69 1.88 -2.89
C ALA A 95 11.86 2.83 -1.73
N GLU A 96 11.15 3.95 -1.76
CA GLU A 96 11.21 4.93 -0.66
C GLU A 96 10.64 4.34 0.62
N PHE A 97 9.55 3.60 0.50
CA PHE A 97 8.96 2.97 1.67
C PHE A 97 9.90 1.91 2.24
N GLU A 98 10.58 1.18 1.38
CA GLU A 98 11.53 0.16 1.82
C GLU A 98 12.62 0.78 2.67
N GLU A 99 13.13 1.91 2.25
CA GLU A 99 14.16 2.60 3.01
C GLU A 99 13.65 3.04 4.37
N TYR A 100 12.46 3.61 4.38
CA TYR A 100 11.81 4.04 5.61
C TYR A 100 11.60 2.84 6.55
N ALA A 101 11.07 1.74 6.02
CA ALA A 101 10.74 0.57 6.83
C ALA A 101 12.00 -0.13 7.34
N SER A 102 13.06 -0.14 6.54
CA SER A 102 14.32 -0.76 6.97
C SER A 102 14.87 -0.08 8.20
N ARG A 103 14.78 1.24 8.26
CA ARG A 103 15.23 1.96 9.44
C ARG A 103 14.41 1.60 10.66
N ARG A 104 13.09 1.47 10.48
CA ARG A 104 12.22 1.13 11.61
C ARG A 104 12.46 -0.28 12.11
N LEU A 105 12.79 -1.19 11.21
CA LEU A 105 13.04 -2.58 11.61
C LEU A 105 14.37 -2.75 12.31
N VAL A 106 15.34 -1.90 12.00
CA VAL A 106 16.65 -1.97 12.62
C VAL A 106 16.65 -1.37 14.02
N GLU A 107 15.84 -0.36 14.20
CA GLU A 107 15.72 0.27 15.50
C GLU A 107 14.97 -0.63 16.47
#